data_885790b9d031155cb701c45e999c4883
#
_entry.id   885790b9d031155cb701c45e999c4883
#
_cell.length_a   1.000
_cell.length_b   1.000
_cell.length_c   1.000
_cell.angle_alpha   90.00
_cell.angle_beta   90.00
_cell.angle_gamma   90.00
#
_symmetry.space_group_name_H-M   'P 1'
#
loop_
_entity.id
_entity.type
_entity.pdbx_description
1 polymer ?
#
loop_
_entity_poly.entity_id
_entity_poly.type
_entity_poly.pdbx_seq_one_letter_code
_entity_poly.pdbx_strand_id
1 'polypeptide(L)'
;MILFIELILNIQIFFYNYIIYKESIYKIWRDEMKTIGLIGGMSWESTVTYYEIINRTIKEKLGGLHSGKIVLFSVDFQEIEECQAKGEWDKSAEILTEAAQNLEKAGADFIVICTNTMHKIAPNIREKISIPILHIAEATADELDKKNIKKVALLGTKYTMEQDFYKNKLVDRGIEVIVPNDEDRAEVNRVIYEELCLGNIVADSKKKFLDIMKSLVKEGAQGVILGCTEIGLLVQQKDTDISLFDTAAIHAERAALKAIEK
;
A
#
# COMPACT_ATOMS: atom_id res chain seq x y z
N MET A 1 41.47 37.77 24.45
CA MET A 1 40.06 38.11 24.76
C MET A 1 39.26 38.46 23.51
N ILE A 2 39.71 39.35 22.63
CA ILE A 2 39.00 39.74 21.40
C ILE A 2 38.78 38.57 20.43
N LEU A 3 39.81 37.79 20.12
CA LEU A 3 39.73 36.58 19.24
C LEU A 3 38.76 35.51 19.75
N PHE A 4 38.60 35.38 21.07
CA PHE A 4 37.67 34.42 21.66
C PHE A 4 36.20 34.88 21.52
N ILE A 5 35.96 36.18 21.62
CA ILE A 5 34.63 36.79 21.40
C ILE A 5 34.24 36.67 19.94
N GLU A 6 35.15 36.93 18.99
CA GLU A 6 34.90 36.76 17.56
C GLU A 6 34.58 35.29 17.19
N LEU A 7 35.28 34.33 17.79
CA LEU A 7 35.01 32.90 17.58
C LEU A 7 33.60 32.50 18.06
N ILE A 8 33.21 32.98 19.25
CA ILE A 8 31.86 32.73 19.79
C ILE A 8 30.75 33.35 18.90
N LEU A 9 30.96 34.59 18.48
CA LEU A 9 30.04 35.27 17.58
C LEU A 9 29.89 34.53 16.24
N ASN A 10 30.96 34.09 15.62
CA ASN A 10 30.94 33.32 14.39
C ASN A 10 30.22 31.97 14.54
N ILE A 11 30.40 31.27 15.66
CA ILE A 11 29.69 30.03 15.99
C ILE A 11 28.19 30.32 16.17
N GLN A 12 27.80 31.39 16.87
CA GLN A 12 26.38 31.75 17.02
C GLN A 12 25.73 32.12 15.71
N ILE A 13 26.42 32.88 14.85
CA ILE A 13 25.93 33.22 13.51
C ILE A 13 25.77 31.97 12.63
N PHE A 14 26.71 31.01 12.71
CA PHE A 14 26.62 29.76 11.98
C PHE A 14 25.41 28.92 12.43
N PHE A 15 25.20 28.77 13.74
CA PHE A 15 24.03 28.06 14.27
C PHE A 15 22.72 28.77 13.92
N TYR A 16 22.67 30.09 14.01
CA TYR A 16 21.50 30.88 13.65
C TYR A 16 21.15 30.71 12.15
N ASN A 17 22.14 30.82 11.27
CA ASN A 17 21.95 30.61 9.83
C ASN A 17 21.56 29.15 9.51
N TYR A 18 22.13 28.17 10.23
CA TYR A 18 21.77 26.76 10.10
C TYR A 18 20.29 26.50 10.50
N ILE A 19 19.83 27.13 11.58
CA ILE A 19 18.44 27.03 12.04
C ILE A 19 17.51 27.67 11.01
N ILE A 20 17.81 28.88 10.53
CA ILE A 20 16.98 29.56 9.50
C ILE A 20 16.95 28.75 8.20
N TYR A 21 18.08 28.23 7.75
CA TYR A 21 18.17 27.38 6.57
C TYR A 21 17.32 26.10 6.73
N LYS A 22 17.41 25.48 7.90
CA LYS A 22 16.60 24.31 8.24
C LYS A 22 15.12 24.64 8.27
N GLU A 23 14.72 25.75 8.89
CA GLU A 23 13.33 26.22 8.92
C GLU A 23 12.80 26.59 7.53
N SER A 24 13.62 27.22 6.67
CA SER A 24 13.25 27.55 5.30
C SER A 24 13.03 26.28 4.46
N ILE A 25 13.89 25.27 4.58
CA ILE A 25 13.70 23.96 3.94
C ILE A 25 12.43 23.29 4.48
N TYR A 26 12.21 23.26 5.79
CA TYR A 26 10.99 22.72 6.39
C TYR A 26 9.73 23.43 5.90
N LYS A 27 9.78 24.74 5.72
CA LYS A 27 8.64 25.52 5.21
C LYS A 27 8.34 25.17 3.75
N ILE A 28 9.38 25.07 2.90
CA ILE A 28 9.24 24.67 1.49
C ILE A 28 8.63 23.27 1.37
N TRP A 29 9.09 22.31 2.18
CA TRP A 29 8.55 20.94 2.20
C TRP A 29 7.11 20.89 2.71
N ARG A 30 6.79 21.67 3.73
CA ARG A 30 5.46 21.72 4.33
C ARG A 30 4.39 22.27 3.40
N ASP A 31 4.76 23.29 2.58
CA ASP A 31 3.84 23.91 1.63
C ASP A 31 3.65 23.08 0.35
N GLU A 32 4.57 22.15 0.06
CA GLU A 32 4.54 21.28 -1.13
C GLU A 32 4.05 19.84 -0.85
N MET A 33 3.80 19.44 0.42
CA MET A 33 3.33 18.10 0.73
C MET A 33 1.90 17.90 0.20
N LYS A 34 1.74 16.91 -0.70
CA LYS A 34 0.45 16.51 -1.27
C LYS A 34 -0.43 15.83 -0.22
N THR A 35 -1.73 16.06 -0.33
CA THR A 35 -2.75 15.41 0.50
C THR A 35 -3.12 14.06 -0.10
N ILE A 36 -3.03 13.01 0.71
CA ILE A 36 -3.33 11.63 0.33
C ILE A 36 -4.80 11.36 0.60
N GLY A 37 -5.58 10.96 -0.41
CA GLY A 37 -6.94 10.49 -0.25
C GLY A 37 -6.96 8.97 -0.12
N LEU A 38 -7.34 8.43 1.04
CA LEU A 38 -7.46 6.99 1.27
C LEU A 38 -8.92 6.56 1.14
N ILE A 39 -9.20 5.58 0.25
CA ILE A 39 -10.45 4.82 0.26
C ILE A 39 -10.17 3.55 1.06
N GLY A 40 -10.60 3.55 2.32
CA GLY A 40 -10.38 2.48 3.28
C GLY A 40 -11.66 1.75 3.69
N GLY A 41 -11.56 0.93 4.73
CA GLY A 41 -12.69 0.17 5.27
C GLY A 41 -12.89 -1.22 4.66
N MET A 42 -11.98 -1.67 3.79
CA MET A 42 -12.11 -2.94 3.05
C MET A 42 -10.92 -3.92 3.26
N SER A 43 -10.43 -4.32 4.42
CA SER A 43 -11.01 -4.09 5.74
C SER A 43 -10.53 -2.80 6.42
N TRP A 44 -11.14 -2.49 7.58
CA TRP A 44 -10.67 -1.37 8.41
C TRP A 44 -9.33 -1.70 9.11
N GLU A 45 -9.07 -2.97 9.42
CA GLU A 45 -7.82 -3.44 10.03
C GLU A 45 -6.63 -3.11 9.15
N SER A 46 -6.71 -3.42 7.86
CA SER A 46 -5.65 -3.08 6.91
C SER A 46 -5.55 -1.57 6.66
N THR A 47 -6.66 -0.84 6.76
CA THR A 47 -6.67 0.61 6.62
C THR A 47 -5.86 1.30 7.72
N VAL A 48 -5.91 0.80 8.96
CA VAL A 48 -5.06 1.26 10.07
C VAL A 48 -3.58 1.09 9.72
N THR A 49 -3.21 -0.06 9.15
CA THR A 49 -1.84 -0.33 8.70
C THR A 49 -1.36 0.70 7.66
N TYR A 50 -2.20 1.08 6.71
CA TYR A 50 -1.89 2.16 5.76
C TYR A 50 -1.58 3.48 6.47
N TYR A 51 -2.44 3.88 7.41
CA TYR A 51 -2.25 5.12 8.16
C TYR A 51 -0.94 5.12 8.94
N GLU A 52 -0.61 4.02 9.60
CA GLU A 52 0.64 3.87 10.36
C GLU A 52 1.87 3.93 9.46
N ILE A 53 1.90 3.17 8.37
CA ILE A 53 3.05 3.10 7.46
C ILE A 53 3.29 4.46 6.80
N ILE A 54 2.25 5.13 6.30
CA ILE A 54 2.37 6.45 5.69
C ILE A 54 3.00 7.44 6.67
N ASN A 55 2.48 7.52 7.90
CA ASN A 55 2.98 8.46 8.89
C ASN A 55 4.42 8.12 9.34
N ARG A 56 4.72 6.84 9.52
CA ARG A 56 6.07 6.38 9.86
C ARG A 56 7.08 6.74 8.77
N THR A 57 6.75 6.45 7.51
CA THR A 57 7.61 6.74 6.36
C THR A 57 7.86 8.24 6.22
N ILE A 58 6.84 9.08 6.34
CA ILE A 58 6.99 10.54 6.28
C ILE A 58 7.85 11.05 7.44
N LYS A 59 7.63 10.55 8.66
CA LYS A 59 8.43 10.90 9.83
C LYS A 59 9.90 10.50 9.65
N GLU A 60 10.18 9.32 9.10
CA GLU A 60 11.54 8.85 8.81
C GLU A 60 12.24 9.72 7.75
N LYS A 61 11.51 10.15 6.73
CA LYS A 61 12.07 10.97 5.64
C LYS A 61 12.29 12.43 6.02
N LEU A 62 11.34 13.04 6.74
CA LEU A 62 11.36 14.47 7.06
C LEU A 62 11.83 14.76 8.48
N GLY A 63 11.77 13.78 9.38
CA GLY A 63 12.16 13.92 10.79
C GLY A 63 11.14 14.70 11.64
N GLY A 64 11.52 14.99 12.88
CA GLY A 64 10.73 15.82 13.78
C GLY A 64 9.33 15.29 14.06
N LEU A 65 8.34 16.17 14.01
CA LEU A 65 6.91 15.87 14.23
C LEU A 65 6.11 15.74 12.93
N HIS A 66 6.79 15.54 11.78
CA HIS A 66 6.11 15.40 10.50
C HIS A 66 5.22 14.17 10.46
N SER A 67 4.04 14.33 9.88
CA SER A 67 3.04 13.31 9.58
C SER A 67 2.41 13.58 8.21
N GLY A 68 1.74 12.59 7.63
CA GLY A 68 1.07 12.73 6.34
C GLY A 68 -0.16 13.64 6.41
N LYS A 69 -0.37 14.44 5.36
CA LYS A 69 -1.67 15.06 5.13
C LYS A 69 -2.58 14.00 4.53
N ILE A 70 -3.53 13.50 5.31
CA ILE A 70 -4.38 12.35 4.94
C ILE A 70 -5.85 12.73 5.09
N VAL A 71 -6.64 12.44 4.07
CA VAL A 71 -8.11 12.38 4.16
C VAL A 71 -8.50 10.92 3.97
N LEU A 72 -9.27 10.36 4.89
CA LEU A 72 -9.74 8.99 4.84
C LEU A 72 -11.25 8.96 4.64
N PHE A 73 -11.72 8.26 3.60
CA PHE A 73 -13.10 7.83 3.45
C PHE A 73 -13.16 6.32 3.71
N SER A 74 -13.77 5.93 4.83
CA SER A 74 -13.92 4.53 5.20
C SER A 74 -15.32 4.07 4.80
N VAL A 75 -15.40 3.07 3.89
CA VAL A 75 -16.67 2.45 3.48
C VAL A 75 -17.07 1.33 4.43
N ASP A 76 -18.33 0.91 4.38
CA ASP A 76 -18.78 -0.33 5.02
C ASP A 76 -18.40 -1.52 4.14
N PHE A 77 -17.55 -2.42 4.68
CA PHE A 77 -17.06 -3.57 3.92
C PHE A 77 -18.16 -4.57 3.57
N GLN A 78 -19.21 -4.67 4.40
CA GLN A 78 -20.32 -5.58 4.16
C GLN A 78 -20.99 -5.28 2.81
N GLU A 79 -21.24 -4.01 2.49
CA GLU A 79 -21.83 -3.61 1.21
C GLU A 79 -20.93 -3.98 0.03
N ILE A 80 -19.63 -3.76 0.16
CA ILE A 80 -18.65 -4.07 -0.89
C ILE A 80 -18.50 -5.58 -1.08
N GLU A 81 -18.43 -6.34 0.01
CA GLU A 81 -18.33 -7.81 -0.04
C GLU A 81 -19.57 -8.42 -0.70
N GLU A 82 -20.77 -7.98 -0.34
CA GLU A 82 -22.02 -8.45 -0.98
C GLU A 82 -22.05 -8.17 -2.49
N CYS A 83 -21.58 -6.99 -2.92
CA CYS A 83 -21.45 -6.68 -4.33
C CYS A 83 -20.44 -7.62 -5.03
N GLN A 84 -19.30 -7.90 -4.39
CA GLN A 84 -18.29 -8.83 -4.91
C GLN A 84 -18.87 -10.24 -5.05
N ALA A 85 -19.55 -10.76 -4.01
CA ALA A 85 -20.13 -12.08 -3.98
C ALA A 85 -21.22 -12.27 -5.06
N LYS A 86 -22.01 -11.22 -5.33
CA LYS A 86 -23.07 -11.21 -6.35
C LYS A 86 -22.55 -10.87 -7.76
N GLY A 87 -21.29 -10.44 -7.89
CA GLY A 87 -20.71 -9.97 -9.15
C GLY A 87 -21.21 -8.59 -9.59
N GLU A 88 -21.76 -7.80 -8.68
CA GLU A 88 -22.30 -6.44 -8.90
C GLU A 88 -21.17 -5.39 -8.92
N TRP A 89 -20.21 -5.55 -9.85
CA TRP A 89 -19.03 -4.69 -9.93
C TRP A 89 -19.34 -3.23 -10.26
N ASP A 90 -20.40 -2.98 -11.03
CA ASP A 90 -20.85 -1.62 -11.38
C ASP A 90 -21.33 -0.88 -10.12
N LYS A 91 -22.07 -1.55 -9.23
CA LYS A 91 -22.50 -0.97 -7.95
C LYS A 91 -21.30 -0.68 -7.03
N SER A 92 -20.35 -1.61 -6.96
CA SER A 92 -19.08 -1.36 -6.24
C SER A 92 -18.35 -0.14 -6.82
N ALA A 93 -18.36 0.01 -8.17
CA ALA A 93 -17.73 1.16 -8.83
C ALA A 93 -18.45 2.48 -8.48
N GLU A 94 -19.77 2.49 -8.39
CA GLU A 94 -20.55 3.66 -7.96
C GLU A 94 -20.17 4.08 -6.53
N ILE A 95 -20.18 3.14 -5.57
CA ILE A 95 -19.85 3.41 -4.16
C ILE A 95 -18.43 3.99 -4.04
N LEU A 96 -17.43 3.35 -4.67
CA LEU A 96 -16.05 3.81 -4.55
C LEU A 96 -15.78 5.07 -5.40
N THR A 97 -16.54 5.32 -6.44
CA THR A 97 -16.47 6.58 -7.19
C THR A 97 -16.97 7.74 -6.33
N GLU A 98 -18.09 7.59 -5.62
CA GLU A 98 -18.58 8.59 -4.69
C GLU A 98 -17.55 8.88 -3.59
N ALA A 99 -16.93 7.85 -3.00
CA ALA A 99 -15.86 7.99 -2.04
C ALA A 99 -14.68 8.78 -2.61
N ALA A 100 -14.24 8.46 -3.84
CA ALA A 100 -13.15 9.15 -4.51
C ALA A 100 -13.46 10.63 -4.79
N GLN A 101 -14.67 10.94 -5.25
CA GLN A 101 -15.12 12.30 -5.49
C GLN A 101 -15.20 13.13 -4.20
N ASN A 102 -15.62 12.50 -3.09
CA ASN A 102 -15.65 13.17 -1.79
C ASN A 102 -14.23 13.47 -1.27
N LEU A 103 -13.29 12.56 -1.49
CA LEU A 103 -11.87 12.79 -1.19
C LEU A 103 -11.26 13.92 -2.04
N GLU A 104 -11.58 13.96 -3.34
CA GLU A 104 -11.15 15.03 -4.24
C GLU A 104 -11.71 16.40 -3.79
N LYS A 105 -13.01 16.47 -3.46
CA LYS A 105 -13.63 17.66 -2.90
C LYS A 105 -13.02 18.08 -1.55
N ALA A 106 -12.55 17.13 -0.76
CA ALA A 106 -11.86 17.40 0.50
C ALA A 106 -10.40 17.84 0.31
N GLY A 107 -9.93 17.97 -0.94
CA GLY A 107 -8.60 18.48 -1.26
C GLY A 107 -7.50 17.41 -1.33
N ALA A 108 -7.85 16.14 -1.60
CA ALA A 108 -6.86 15.13 -1.91
C ALA A 108 -6.20 15.41 -3.27
N ASP A 109 -4.88 15.23 -3.35
CA ASP A 109 -4.09 15.39 -4.58
C ASP A 109 -4.01 14.10 -5.40
N PHE A 110 -4.22 12.96 -4.76
CA PHE A 110 -4.30 11.63 -5.39
C PHE A 110 -5.02 10.63 -4.50
N ILE A 111 -5.53 9.57 -5.11
CA ILE A 111 -6.30 8.51 -4.45
C ILE A 111 -5.44 7.26 -4.24
N VAL A 112 -5.63 6.62 -3.09
CA VAL A 112 -5.09 5.32 -2.71
C VAL A 112 -6.26 4.43 -2.31
N ILE A 113 -6.52 3.36 -3.09
CA ILE A 113 -7.53 2.35 -2.76
C ILE A 113 -6.84 1.31 -1.87
N CYS A 114 -7.22 1.24 -0.59
CA CYS A 114 -6.52 0.45 0.44
C CYS A 114 -6.86 -1.05 0.39
N THR A 115 -7.01 -1.63 -0.80
CA THR A 115 -7.24 -3.05 -1.04
C THR A 115 -6.83 -3.45 -2.45
N ASN A 116 -6.47 -4.72 -2.67
CA ASN A 116 -6.10 -5.21 -3.99
C ASN A 116 -7.31 -5.42 -4.92
N THR A 117 -8.34 -6.12 -4.44
CA THR A 117 -9.49 -6.57 -5.26
C THR A 117 -10.20 -5.42 -5.96
N MET A 118 -10.39 -4.29 -5.28
CA MET A 118 -11.14 -3.17 -5.85
C MET A 118 -10.37 -2.36 -6.89
N HIS A 119 -9.09 -2.65 -7.12
CA HIS A 119 -8.39 -2.13 -8.29
C HIS A 119 -8.94 -2.65 -9.63
N LYS A 120 -9.77 -3.71 -9.59
CA LYS A 120 -10.53 -4.15 -10.75
C LYS A 120 -11.42 -3.05 -11.34
N ILE A 121 -11.98 -2.20 -10.49
CA ILE A 121 -12.87 -1.09 -10.92
C ILE A 121 -12.16 0.28 -10.92
N ALA A 122 -10.84 0.31 -10.70
CA ALA A 122 -10.09 1.56 -10.76
C ALA A 122 -10.23 2.34 -12.08
N PRO A 123 -10.37 1.70 -13.27
CA PRO A 123 -10.67 2.41 -14.50
C PRO A 123 -11.99 3.20 -14.44
N ASN A 124 -13.06 2.62 -13.89
CA ASN A 124 -14.36 3.26 -13.74
C ASN A 124 -14.28 4.50 -12.84
N ILE A 125 -13.56 4.40 -11.72
CA ILE A 125 -13.34 5.51 -10.77
C ILE A 125 -12.54 6.63 -11.46
N ARG A 126 -11.46 6.25 -12.18
CA ARG A 126 -10.56 7.21 -12.87
C ARG A 126 -11.30 8.09 -13.88
N GLU A 127 -12.33 7.58 -14.55
CA GLU A 127 -13.14 8.36 -15.49
C GLU A 127 -14.00 9.46 -14.84
N LYS A 128 -14.18 9.40 -13.52
CA LYS A 128 -15.12 10.25 -12.77
C LYS A 128 -14.42 11.24 -11.81
N ILE A 129 -13.09 11.21 -11.75
CA ILE A 129 -12.27 12.11 -10.93
C ILE A 129 -11.16 12.73 -11.78
N SER A 130 -10.63 13.89 -11.36
CA SER A 130 -9.53 14.57 -12.08
C SER A 130 -8.15 14.23 -11.49
N ILE A 131 -8.09 13.78 -10.24
CA ILE A 131 -6.85 13.43 -9.55
C ILE A 131 -6.44 11.98 -9.82
N PRO A 132 -5.13 11.68 -9.86
CA PRO A 132 -4.65 10.34 -10.19
C PRO A 132 -4.91 9.32 -9.09
N ILE A 133 -5.10 8.07 -9.48
CA ILE A 133 -5.07 6.91 -8.57
C ILE A 133 -3.66 6.35 -8.55
N LEU A 134 -3.07 6.19 -7.37
CA LEU A 134 -1.86 5.38 -7.19
C LEU A 134 -2.27 3.91 -7.20
N HIS A 135 -1.83 3.15 -8.20
CA HIS A 135 -2.30 1.77 -8.41
C HIS A 135 -1.41 0.77 -7.66
N ILE A 136 -2.01 -0.07 -6.79
CA ILE A 136 -1.29 -1.01 -5.91
C ILE A 136 -0.41 -2.01 -6.69
N ALA A 137 -0.90 -2.54 -7.82
CA ALA A 137 -0.13 -3.48 -8.64
C ALA A 137 1.05 -2.79 -9.36
N GLU A 138 0.91 -1.51 -9.73
CA GLU A 138 2.01 -0.73 -10.31
C GLU A 138 3.10 -0.47 -9.26
N ALA A 139 2.71 -0.09 -8.04
CA ALA A 139 3.65 0.07 -6.93
C ALA A 139 4.40 -1.24 -6.60
N THR A 140 3.67 -2.37 -6.63
CA THR A 140 4.27 -3.70 -6.43
C THR A 140 5.23 -4.06 -7.56
N ALA A 141 4.85 -3.79 -8.82
CA ALA A 141 5.72 -4.04 -9.98
C ALA A 141 7.02 -3.23 -9.91
N ASP A 142 6.94 -1.94 -9.51
CA ASP A 142 8.12 -1.10 -9.31
C ASP A 142 9.09 -1.72 -8.28
N GLU A 143 8.57 -2.32 -7.21
CA GLU A 143 9.41 -2.95 -6.20
C GLU A 143 10.02 -4.28 -6.66
N LEU A 144 9.27 -5.06 -7.44
CA LEU A 144 9.79 -6.28 -8.08
C LEU A 144 10.90 -5.96 -9.08
N ASP A 145 10.74 -4.92 -9.89
CA ASP A 145 11.75 -4.48 -10.85
C ASP A 145 13.04 -4.02 -10.16
N LYS A 146 12.95 -3.25 -9.07
CA LYS A 146 14.12 -2.86 -8.28
C LYS A 146 14.92 -4.06 -7.76
N LYS A 147 14.24 -5.17 -7.45
CA LYS A 147 14.86 -6.41 -6.98
C LYS A 147 15.19 -7.40 -8.10
N ASN A 148 14.99 -7.01 -9.37
CA ASN A 148 15.20 -7.84 -10.56
C ASN A 148 14.43 -9.17 -10.53
N ILE A 149 13.23 -9.20 -9.94
CA ILE A 149 12.35 -10.37 -9.91
C ILE A 149 11.70 -10.55 -11.27
N LYS A 150 11.81 -11.76 -11.85
CA LYS A 150 11.24 -12.11 -13.15
C LYS A 150 10.12 -13.13 -13.06
N LYS A 151 10.04 -13.89 -11.98
CA LYS A 151 8.96 -14.83 -11.70
C LYS A 151 8.55 -14.74 -10.24
N VAL A 152 7.25 -14.52 -9.97
CA VAL A 152 6.73 -14.29 -8.63
C VAL A 152 5.45 -15.10 -8.41
N ALA A 153 5.25 -15.59 -7.19
CA ALA A 153 3.98 -16.16 -6.77
C ALA A 153 3.04 -15.08 -6.27
N LEU A 154 1.74 -15.25 -6.51
CA LEU A 154 0.69 -14.32 -6.05
C LEU A 154 -0.31 -15.08 -5.17
N LEU A 155 -0.41 -14.68 -3.90
CA LEU A 155 -1.46 -15.09 -2.97
C LEU A 155 -2.41 -13.93 -2.75
N GLY A 156 -3.72 -14.18 -2.73
CA GLY A 156 -4.74 -13.16 -2.54
C GLY A 156 -6.14 -13.73 -2.55
N THR A 157 -7.16 -12.88 -2.69
CA THR A 157 -8.52 -13.37 -2.92
C THR A 157 -8.61 -14.10 -4.27
N LYS A 158 -9.63 -14.95 -4.45
CA LYS A 158 -9.89 -15.60 -5.74
C LYS A 158 -9.89 -14.59 -6.90
N TYR A 159 -10.44 -13.39 -6.69
CA TYR A 159 -10.49 -12.34 -7.71
C TYR A 159 -9.08 -11.86 -8.11
N THR A 160 -8.19 -11.66 -7.13
CA THR A 160 -6.82 -11.20 -7.38
C THR A 160 -5.96 -12.29 -8.04
N MET A 161 -6.12 -13.56 -7.62
CA MET A 161 -5.36 -14.68 -8.18
C MET A 161 -5.84 -15.11 -9.56
N GLU A 162 -7.15 -15.09 -9.83
CA GLU A 162 -7.74 -15.67 -11.04
C GLU A 162 -7.98 -14.65 -12.16
N GLN A 163 -8.29 -13.39 -11.81
CA GLN A 163 -8.60 -12.35 -12.80
C GLN A 163 -7.35 -11.56 -13.22
N ASP A 164 -7.42 -10.93 -14.38
CA ASP A 164 -6.25 -10.35 -15.04
C ASP A 164 -5.93 -8.91 -14.61
N PHE A 165 -6.87 -8.22 -13.95
CA PHE A 165 -6.71 -6.80 -13.59
C PHE A 165 -5.45 -6.50 -12.77
N TYR A 166 -4.99 -7.46 -11.95
CA TYR A 166 -3.77 -7.36 -11.18
C TYR A 166 -2.58 -7.95 -11.94
N LYS A 167 -2.70 -9.20 -12.41
CA LYS A 167 -1.61 -9.94 -13.07
C LYS A 167 -1.09 -9.23 -14.31
N ASN A 168 -1.98 -8.68 -15.16
CA ASN A 168 -1.56 -7.99 -16.38
C ASN A 168 -0.61 -6.82 -16.10
N LYS A 169 -0.76 -6.10 -14.99
CA LYS A 169 0.17 -5.03 -14.60
C LYS A 169 1.61 -5.52 -14.36
N LEU A 170 1.78 -6.76 -13.97
CA LEU A 170 3.08 -7.42 -13.78
C LEU A 170 3.59 -8.03 -15.10
N VAL A 171 2.71 -8.71 -15.82
CA VAL A 171 3.02 -9.34 -17.11
C VAL A 171 3.45 -8.31 -18.15
N ASP A 172 2.81 -7.14 -18.20
CA ASP A 172 3.18 -6.02 -19.07
C ASP A 172 4.62 -5.50 -18.83
N ARG A 173 5.18 -5.81 -17.64
CA ARG A 173 6.58 -5.52 -17.28
C ARG A 173 7.51 -6.72 -17.44
N GLY A 174 7.03 -7.79 -18.06
CA GLY A 174 7.83 -9.02 -18.29
C GLY A 174 8.06 -9.86 -17.03
N ILE A 175 7.18 -9.74 -16.02
CA ILE A 175 7.22 -10.53 -14.80
C ILE A 175 6.20 -11.66 -14.92
N GLU A 176 6.69 -12.91 -14.86
CA GLU A 176 5.84 -14.11 -14.84
C GLU A 176 5.16 -14.22 -13.47
N VAL A 177 3.84 -14.44 -13.47
CA VAL A 177 3.05 -14.60 -12.25
C VAL A 177 2.48 -16.01 -12.20
N ILE A 178 2.80 -16.73 -11.12
CA ILE A 178 2.20 -18.04 -10.81
C ILE A 178 1.28 -17.90 -9.59
N VAL A 179 0.25 -18.73 -9.56
CA VAL A 179 -0.72 -18.82 -8.45
C VAL A 179 -0.81 -20.26 -7.97
N PRO A 180 -1.27 -20.53 -6.74
CA PRO A 180 -1.45 -21.88 -6.25
C PRO A 180 -2.42 -22.71 -7.12
N ASN A 181 -2.39 -24.04 -6.99
CA ASN A 181 -3.40 -24.92 -7.55
C ASN A 181 -4.80 -24.62 -7.00
N ASP A 182 -5.84 -25.24 -7.57
CA ASP A 182 -7.24 -24.94 -7.25
C ASP A 182 -7.57 -25.14 -5.76
N GLU A 183 -7.06 -26.21 -5.14
CA GLU A 183 -7.31 -26.54 -3.73
C GLU A 183 -6.66 -25.48 -2.81
N ASP A 184 -5.40 -25.17 -3.05
CA ASP A 184 -4.66 -24.18 -2.28
C ASP A 184 -5.23 -22.77 -2.49
N ARG A 185 -5.69 -22.42 -3.71
CA ARG A 185 -6.38 -21.13 -3.97
C ARG A 185 -7.68 -21.00 -3.18
N ALA A 186 -8.47 -22.08 -3.14
CA ALA A 186 -9.70 -22.11 -2.37
C ALA A 186 -9.42 -21.93 -0.87
N GLU A 187 -8.41 -22.61 -0.33
CA GLU A 187 -8.00 -22.48 1.08
C GLU A 187 -7.46 -21.07 1.39
N VAL A 188 -6.60 -20.49 0.53
CA VAL A 188 -6.12 -19.12 0.69
C VAL A 188 -7.30 -18.14 0.75
N ASN A 189 -8.27 -18.27 -0.18
CA ASN A 189 -9.44 -17.41 -0.21
C ASN A 189 -10.33 -17.58 1.03
N ARG A 190 -10.54 -18.83 1.48
CA ARG A 190 -11.30 -19.14 2.70
C ARG A 190 -10.68 -18.45 3.92
N VAL A 191 -9.39 -18.64 4.13
CA VAL A 191 -8.67 -18.04 5.27
C VAL A 191 -8.76 -16.52 5.24
N ILE A 192 -8.66 -15.88 4.07
CA ILE A 192 -8.80 -14.43 3.96
C ILE A 192 -10.15 -13.96 4.49
N TYR A 193 -11.27 -14.54 4.01
CA TYR A 193 -12.61 -14.06 4.34
C TYR A 193 -13.13 -14.57 5.68
N GLU A 194 -12.85 -15.84 6.04
CA GLU A 194 -13.41 -16.46 7.24
C GLU A 194 -12.54 -16.27 8.49
N GLU A 195 -11.29 -15.85 8.33
CA GLU A 195 -10.37 -15.64 9.45
C GLU A 195 -9.80 -14.21 9.44
N LEU A 196 -9.00 -13.84 8.44
CA LEU A 196 -8.20 -12.60 8.47
C LEU A 196 -9.05 -11.33 8.42
N CYS A 197 -10.08 -11.28 7.57
CA CYS A 197 -11.02 -10.15 7.50
C CYS A 197 -11.89 -10.01 8.77
N LEU A 198 -11.90 -11.03 9.63
CA LEU A 198 -12.55 -11.00 10.94
C LEU A 198 -11.56 -10.76 12.09
N GLY A 199 -10.31 -10.44 11.77
CA GLY A 199 -9.24 -10.20 12.75
C GLY A 199 -8.68 -11.47 13.42
N ASN A 200 -9.03 -12.66 12.94
CA ASN A 200 -8.60 -13.94 13.51
C ASN A 200 -7.27 -14.38 12.89
N ILE A 201 -6.23 -14.50 13.71
CA ILE A 201 -4.90 -14.99 13.30
C ILE A 201 -4.72 -16.41 13.82
N VAL A 202 -4.83 -17.41 12.92
CA VAL A 202 -4.81 -18.84 13.25
C VAL A 202 -3.46 -19.46 12.88
N ALA A 203 -2.82 -20.13 13.84
CA ALA A 203 -1.48 -20.71 13.67
C ALA A 203 -1.44 -21.80 12.58
N ASP A 204 -2.48 -22.63 12.47
CA ASP A 204 -2.57 -23.68 11.46
C ASP A 204 -2.71 -23.07 10.06
N SER A 205 -3.48 -22.01 9.90
CA SER A 205 -3.61 -21.26 8.65
C SER A 205 -2.28 -20.62 8.25
N LYS A 206 -1.53 -20.08 9.21
CA LYS A 206 -0.17 -19.57 8.97
C LYS A 206 0.75 -20.67 8.42
N LYS A 207 0.73 -21.85 9.03
CA LYS A 207 1.52 -23.01 8.57
C LYS A 207 1.17 -23.40 7.15
N LYS A 208 -0.12 -23.50 6.82
CA LYS A 208 -0.60 -23.80 5.46
C LYS A 208 -0.10 -22.77 4.45
N PHE A 209 -0.19 -21.47 4.76
CA PHE A 209 0.32 -20.43 3.88
C PHE A 209 1.82 -20.57 3.62
N LEU A 210 2.61 -20.85 4.65
CA LEU A 210 4.05 -21.07 4.50
C LEU A 210 4.35 -22.30 3.63
N ASP A 211 3.56 -23.37 3.74
CA ASP A 211 3.76 -24.56 2.94
C ASP A 211 3.34 -24.35 1.46
N ILE A 212 2.26 -23.60 1.19
CA ILE A 212 1.86 -23.17 -0.15
C ILE A 212 2.97 -22.30 -0.77
N MET A 213 3.49 -21.33 -0.03
CA MET A 213 4.58 -20.46 -0.50
C MET A 213 5.82 -21.26 -0.88
N LYS A 214 6.21 -22.26 -0.05
CA LYS A 214 7.34 -23.16 -0.35
C LYS A 214 7.12 -23.98 -1.63
N SER A 215 5.89 -24.43 -1.89
CA SER A 215 5.54 -25.15 -3.11
C SER A 215 5.76 -24.27 -4.33
N LEU A 216 5.25 -23.03 -4.31
CA LEU A 216 5.39 -22.07 -5.41
C LEU A 216 6.86 -21.67 -5.68
N VAL A 217 7.68 -21.60 -4.62
CA VAL A 217 9.13 -21.38 -4.77
C VAL A 217 9.80 -22.57 -5.45
N LYS A 218 9.39 -23.82 -5.16
CA LYS A 218 9.88 -25.00 -5.89
C LYS A 218 9.48 -25.01 -7.36
N GLU A 219 8.39 -24.34 -7.71
CA GLU A 219 7.97 -24.12 -9.11
C GLU A 219 8.70 -22.94 -9.79
N GLY A 220 9.66 -22.33 -9.09
CA GLY A 220 10.55 -21.32 -9.60
C GLY A 220 10.18 -19.89 -9.27
N ALA A 221 9.22 -19.64 -8.37
CA ALA A 221 8.99 -18.28 -7.90
C ALA A 221 10.19 -17.77 -7.08
N GLN A 222 10.62 -16.54 -7.38
CA GLN A 222 11.73 -15.87 -6.70
C GLN A 222 11.29 -15.11 -5.44
N GLY A 223 9.97 -15.07 -5.19
CA GLY A 223 9.34 -14.46 -4.04
C GLY A 223 7.83 -14.59 -4.12
N VAL A 224 7.13 -14.09 -3.11
CA VAL A 224 5.67 -14.19 -2.98
C VAL A 224 5.06 -12.83 -2.75
N ILE A 225 4.09 -12.44 -3.57
CA ILE A 225 3.25 -11.27 -3.37
C ILE A 225 2.14 -11.64 -2.39
N LEU A 226 2.03 -10.87 -1.30
CA LEU A 226 0.90 -10.91 -0.39
C LEU A 226 -0.18 -9.99 -0.96
N GLY A 227 -0.97 -10.53 -1.92
CA GLY A 227 -1.97 -9.80 -2.72
C GLY A 227 -3.32 -9.66 -2.04
N CYS A 228 -3.39 -9.80 -0.73
CA CYS A 228 -4.44 -9.33 0.15
C CYS A 228 -3.78 -8.62 1.32
N THR A 229 -4.30 -7.47 1.68
CA THR A 229 -3.73 -6.59 2.71
C THR A 229 -3.67 -7.23 4.09
N GLU A 230 -4.53 -8.21 4.34
CA GLU A 230 -4.61 -8.96 5.60
C GLU A 230 -3.58 -10.08 5.71
N ILE A 231 -3.04 -10.60 4.59
CA ILE A 231 -2.04 -11.70 4.63
C ILE A 231 -0.79 -11.28 5.39
N GLY A 232 -0.40 -9.99 5.30
CA GLY A 232 0.72 -9.43 6.07
C GLY A 232 0.53 -9.46 7.60
N LEU A 233 -0.72 -9.59 8.07
CA LEU A 233 -1.03 -9.80 9.49
C LEU A 233 -0.74 -11.26 9.91
N LEU A 234 -0.92 -12.22 8.99
CA LEU A 234 -0.71 -13.65 9.25
C LEU A 234 0.75 -14.05 9.07
N VAL A 235 1.37 -13.70 7.93
CA VAL A 235 2.74 -14.09 7.56
C VAL A 235 3.59 -12.85 7.35
N GLN A 236 4.70 -12.78 8.05
CA GLN A 236 5.67 -11.67 7.98
C GLN A 236 7.03 -12.19 7.52
N GLN A 237 7.91 -11.29 7.06
CA GLN A 237 9.24 -11.66 6.57
C GLN A 237 10.07 -12.45 7.60
N LYS A 238 9.87 -12.21 8.90
CA LYS A 238 10.56 -12.95 9.98
C LYS A 238 10.15 -14.44 10.10
N ASP A 239 9.05 -14.83 9.46
CA ASP A 239 8.49 -16.18 9.53
C ASP A 239 9.06 -17.11 8.44
N THR A 240 9.82 -16.57 7.46
CA THR A 240 10.33 -17.30 6.31
C THR A 240 11.54 -16.63 5.67
N ASP A 241 12.40 -17.43 5.03
CA ASP A 241 13.50 -16.94 4.19
C ASP A 241 13.05 -16.57 2.76
N ILE A 242 11.80 -16.88 2.40
CA ILE A 242 11.20 -16.50 1.11
C ILE A 242 11.00 -14.98 1.08
N SER A 243 11.43 -14.32 0.01
CA SER A 243 11.19 -12.90 -0.18
C SER A 243 9.70 -12.60 -0.27
N LEU A 244 9.16 -11.83 0.67
CA LEU A 244 7.76 -11.42 0.68
C LEU A 244 7.60 -10.00 0.15
N PHE A 245 6.55 -9.80 -0.65
CA PHE A 245 6.15 -8.50 -1.19
C PHE A 245 4.76 -8.17 -0.63
N ASP A 246 4.74 -7.52 0.52
CA ASP A 246 3.51 -7.06 1.15
C ASP A 246 2.96 -5.85 0.37
N THR A 247 1.86 -6.08 -0.34
CA THR A 247 1.27 -5.06 -1.21
C THR A 247 0.73 -3.86 -0.44
N ALA A 248 0.23 -4.03 0.78
CA ALA A 248 -0.23 -2.94 1.63
C ALA A 248 0.95 -2.06 2.06
N ALA A 249 2.03 -2.67 2.53
CA ALA A 249 3.23 -1.96 2.96
C ALA A 249 3.87 -1.20 1.80
N ILE A 250 4.09 -1.87 0.66
CA ILE A 250 4.68 -1.27 -0.55
C ILE A 250 3.82 -0.08 -1.03
N HIS A 251 2.50 -0.25 -1.07
CA HIS A 251 1.59 0.77 -1.57
C HIS A 251 1.52 1.99 -0.62
N ALA A 252 1.45 1.75 0.69
CA ALA A 252 1.45 2.80 1.70
C ALA A 252 2.77 3.59 1.73
N GLU A 253 3.92 2.91 1.65
CA GLU A 253 5.24 3.57 1.52
C GLU A 253 5.32 4.41 0.24
N ARG A 254 4.85 3.86 -0.90
CA ARG A 254 4.83 4.60 -2.17
C ARG A 254 3.91 5.81 -2.11
N ALA A 255 2.76 5.71 -1.43
CA ALA A 255 1.87 6.86 -1.19
C ALA A 255 2.54 7.94 -0.37
N ALA A 256 3.23 7.57 0.70
CA ALA A 256 4.01 8.49 1.53
C ALA A 256 5.11 9.20 0.73
N LEU A 257 5.89 8.45 -0.06
CA LEU A 257 6.94 9.02 -0.91
C LEU A 257 6.36 9.96 -1.96
N LYS A 258 5.27 9.56 -2.65
CA LYS A 258 4.57 10.41 -3.64
C LYS A 258 4.04 11.72 -3.03
N ALA A 259 3.65 11.70 -1.77
CA ALA A 259 3.17 12.91 -1.08
C ALA A 259 4.28 13.93 -0.84
N ILE A 260 5.52 13.49 -0.71
CA ILE A 260 6.69 14.35 -0.45
C ILE A 260 7.63 14.50 -1.67
N GLU A 261 7.33 13.82 -2.80
CA GLU A 261 8.03 14.03 -4.07
C GLU A 261 7.69 15.40 -4.67
N LYS A 262 8.74 16.14 -5.09
CA LYS A 262 8.62 17.43 -5.79
C LYS A 262 8.17 17.26 -7.23
#